data_16244129754dd67529af63f2c6700eee
#
_entry.id   16244129754dd67529af63f2c6700eee
#
_cell.length_a   1.000
_cell.length_b   1.000
_cell.length_c   1.000
_cell.angle_alpha   90.00
_cell.angle_beta   90.00
_cell.angle_gamma   90.00
#
_symmetry.space_group_name_H-M   'P 1'
#
loop_
_entity.id
_entity.type
_entity.pdbx_description
1 polymer ?
#
loop_
_entity_poly.entity_id
_entity_poly.type
_entity_poly.pdbx_seq_one_letter_code
_entity_poly.pdbx_strand_id
1 'polypeptide(L)'
;MARYAAFLRGVNLAGKRKTGSVELRSCFEAIGLDDVQTFRTSGNVVFDAPRESKATLSKRVETALEEAFGFDVVVFLRTAAEARAIAAHEPFPAKLVDASDGKLQVAMLAKQPTASVRKQVLALGTDEDRLDFGDLELYWLPSGMMRDAGLDLKAVEKLVGTWTMRTKGTVELLAEKYFA
;
A
#
# COMPACT_ATOMS: atom_id res chain seq x y z
N MET A 1 15.73 -13.06 11.16
CA MET A 1 15.27 -12.00 10.23
C MET A 1 13.87 -12.33 9.77
N ALA A 2 13.06 -11.32 9.49
CA ALA A 2 11.76 -11.47 8.86
C ALA A 2 11.70 -10.53 7.66
N ARG A 3 11.07 -11.00 6.56
CA ARG A 3 10.98 -10.24 5.30
C ARG A 3 9.70 -9.42 5.23
N TYR A 4 9.83 -8.18 4.83
CA TYR A 4 8.75 -7.20 4.77
C TYR A 4 8.67 -6.51 3.42
N ALA A 5 7.47 -6.03 3.09
CA ALA A 5 7.24 -4.98 2.12
C ALA A 5 6.81 -3.70 2.84
N ALA A 6 7.44 -2.58 2.50
CA ALA A 6 7.03 -1.24 2.88
C ALA A 6 6.37 -0.55 1.69
N PHE A 7 5.15 -0.08 1.89
CA PHE A 7 4.44 0.78 0.93
C PHE A 7 4.46 2.21 1.48
N LEU A 8 5.16 3.09 0.78
CA LEU A 8 5.39 4.46 1.24
C LEU A 8 4.31 5.40 0.73
N ARG A 9 3.86 6.31 1.61
CA ARG A 9 2.99 7.43 1.24
C ARG A 9 3.75 8.75 1.34
N GLY A 10 3.52 9.62 0.40
CA GLY A 10 4.11 10.96 0.39
C GLY A 10 5.40 11.09 -0.41
N VAL A 11 5.77 10.07 -1.19
CA VAL A 11 6.94 10.08 -2.06
C VAL A 11 6.54 10.19 -3.53
N ASN A 12 7.42 10.77 -4.35
CA ASN A 12 7.29 10.86 -5.82
C ASN A 12 5.93 11.45 -6.30
N LEU A 13 5.43 12.46 -5.60
CA LEU A 13 4.15 13.11 -5.90
C LEU A 13 4.31 14.12 -7.03
N ALA A 14 3.79 13.81 -8.23
CA ALA A 14 3.74 14.72 -9.39
C ALA A 14 5.05 15.50 -9.63
N GLY A 15 6.20 14.83 -9.54
CA GLY A 15 7.53 15.42 -9.68
C GLY A 15 8.06 16.16 -8.44
N LYS A 16 7.29 16.22 -7.36
CA LYS A 16 7.70 16.69 -6.03
C LYS A 16 8.05 15.52 -5.12
N ARG A 17 8.77 15.80 -4.01
CA ARG A 17 9.17 14.78 -3.01
C ARG A 17 9.83 13.57 -3.66
N LYS A 18 10.75 13.83 -4.59
CA LYS A 18 11.49 12.78 -5.29
C LYS A 18 12.34 11.98 -4.33
N THR A 19 12.25 10.67 -4.43
CA THR A 19 13.11 9.72 -3.74
C THR A 19 13.75 8.83 -4.81
N GLY A 20 15.06 8.97 -5.03
CA GLY A 20 15.79 8.06 -5.91
C GLY A 20 15.82 6.65 -5.33
N SER A 21 15.88 5.63 -6.19
CA SER A 21 15.91 4.23 -5.73
C SER A 21 17.18 3.90 -4.94
N VAL A 22 18.31 4.55 -5.29
CA VAL A 22 19.59 4.37 -4.60
C VAL A 22 19.55 5.01 -3.22
N GLU A 23 19.10 6.27 -3.12
CA GLU A 23 18.99 6.99 -1.87
C GLU A 23 17.99 6.32 -0.92
N LEU A 24 16.86 5.86 -1.47
CA LEU A 24 15.84 5.14 -0.71
C LEU A 24 16.40 3.84 -0.12
N ARG A 25 17.13 3.06 -0.91
CA ARG A 25 17.83 1.86 -0.43
C ARG A 25 18.83 2.20 0.67
N SER A 26 19.68 3.20 0.45
CA SER A 26 20.69 3.61 1.42
C SER A 26 20.11 4.01 2.77
N CYS A 27 18.93 4.66 2.77
CA CYS A 27 18.23 5.01 4.02
C CYS A 27 17.83 3.77 4.84
N PHE A 28 17.33 2.73 4.18
CA PHE A 28 16.96 1.48 4.85
C PHE A 28 18.19 0.71 5.36
N GLU A 29 19.25 0.63 4.55
CA GLU A 29 20.51 -0.01 4.89
C GLU A 29 21.21 0.69 6.08
N ALA A 30 21.18 2.03 6.11
CA ALA A 30 21.79 2.84 7.17
C ALA A 30 21.19 2.59 8.56
N ILE A 31 19.96 2.13 8.64
CA ILE A 31 19.31 1.74 9.91
C ILE A 31 19.39 0.23 10.19
N GLY A 32 20.27 -0.50 9.52
CA GLY A 32 20.55 -1.91 9.77
C GLY A 32 19.48 -2.87 9.23
N LEU A 33 18.84 -2.51 8.12
CA LEU A 33 17.95 -3.40 7.38
C LEU A 33 18.72 -4.06 6.24
N ASP A 34 18.49 -5.34 6.00
CA ASP A 34 19.24 -6.15 5.05
C ASP A 34 18.45 -6.44 3.77
N ASP A 35 19.16 -6.86 2.72
CA ASP A 35 18.61 -7.25 1.41
C ASP A 35 17.53 -6.28 0.89
N VAL A 36 17.85 -4.98 0.95
CA VAL A 36 16.93 -3.90 0.58
C VAL A 36 16.79 -3.81 -0.93
N GLN A 37 15.57 -3.93 -1.42
CA GLN A 37 15.22 -3.84 -2.83
C GLN A 37 14.09 -2.83 -3.03
N THR A 38 14.23 -1.94 -4.00
CA THR A 38 13.16 -1.04 -4.43
C THR A 38 12.39 -1.64 -5.59
N PHE A 39 11.09 -1.43 -5.63
CA PHE A 39 10.21 -1.93 -6.68
C PHE A 39 9.30 -0.85 -7.23
N ARG A 40 9.50 -0.46 -8.48
CA ARG A 40 8.83 0.66 -9.16
C ARG A 40 9.01 2.00 -8.44
N THR A 41 8.61 3.09 -9.07
CA THR A 41 8.80 4.46 -8.56
C THR A 41 7.77 4.91 -7.52
N SER A 42 6.75 4.09 -7.26
CA SER A 42 5.65 4.44 -6.35
C SER A 42 5.97 4.24 -4.85
N GLY A 43 7.26 4.06 -4.50
CA GLY A 43 7.68 3.92 -3.11
C GLY A 43 7.33 2.55 -2.52
N ASN A 44 7.77 1.48 -3.17
CA ASN A 44 7.68 0.13 -2.63
C ASN A 44 9.11 -0.37 -2.33
N VAL A 45 9.34 -0.83 -1.11
CA VAL A 45 10.64 -1.35 -0.67
C VAL A 45 10.46 -2.71 -0.02
N VAL A 46 11.27 -3.68 -0.41
CA VAL A 46 11.33 -5.01 0.22
C VAL A 46 12.66 -5.14 0.96
N PHE A 47 12.64 -5.70 2.15
CA PHE A 47 13.83 -5.80 3.00
C PHE A 47 13.67 -6.86 4.07
N ASP A 48 14.78 -7.25 4.66
CA ASP A 48 14.85 -8.11 5.84
C ASP A 48 15.13 -7.28 7.10
N ALA A 49 14.43 -7.59 8.19
CA ALA A 49 14.58 -6.92 9.47
C ALA A 49 14.68 -7.91 10.64
N PRO A 50 15.33 -7.53 11.74
CA PRO A 50 15.21 -8.24 13.01
C PRO A 50 13.74 -8.36 13.46
N ARG A 51 13.45 -9.34 14.30
CA ARG A 51 12.11 -9.48 14.88
C ARG A 51 11.85 -8.35 15.87
N GLU A 52 10.99 -7.43 15.46
CA GLU A 52 10.47 -6.33 16.29
C GLU A 52 9.00 -6.08 15.94
N SER A 53 8.31 -5.23 16.71
CA SER A 53 6.93 -4.87 16.37
C SER A 53 6.88 -4.07 15.06
N LYS A 54 5.85 -4.28 14.26
CA LYS A 54 5.65 -3.48 13.03
C LYS A 54 5.57 -1.97 13.34
N ALA A 55 5.00 -1.60 14.48
CA ALA A 55 4.91 -0.20 14.88
C ALA A 55 6.30 0.42 15.15
N THR A 56 7.17 -0.29 15.86
CA THR A 56 8.54 0.14 16.11
C THR A 56 9.33 0.25 14.81
N LEU A 57 9.23 -0.78 13.97
CA LEU A 57 9.92 -0.82 12.68
C LEU A 57 9.45 0.29 11.75
N SER A 58 8.12 0.52 11.63
CA SER A 58 7.58 1.62 10.83
C SER A 58 8.11 2.97 11.30
N LYS A 59 8.07 3.23 12.61
CA LYS A 59 8.54 4.51 13.17
C LYS A 59 10.03 4.73 12.90
N ARG A 60 10.85 3.70 13.02
CA ARG A 60 12.28 3.76 12.74
C ARG A 60 12.55 4.10 11.27
N VAL A 61 11.82 3.47 10.35
CA VAL A 61 11.93 3.74 8.91
C VAL A 61 11.43 5.15 8.58
N GLU A 62 10.28 5.57 9.13
CA GLU A 62 9.73 6.92 8.93
C GLU A 62 10.71 8.00 9.37
N THR A 63 11.32 7.86 10.55
CA THR A 63 12.32 8.80 11.07
C THR A 63 13.53 8.89 10.14
N ALA A 64 14.07 7.76 9.68
CA ALA A 64 15.21 7.74 8.76
C ALA A 64 14.89 8.41 7.42
N LEU A 65 13.69 8.19 6.89
CA LEU A 65 13.24 8.80 5.65
C LEU A 65 13.03 10.32 5.78
N GLU A 66 12.44 10.76 6.89
CA GLU A 66 12.27 12.19 7.18
C GLU A 66 13.62 12.91 7.32
N GLU A 67 14.57 12.32 8.04
CA GLU A 67 15.93 12.86 8.19
C GLU A 67 16.68 12.94 6.83
N ALA A 68 16.53 11.92 5.98
CA ALA A 68 17.21 11.86 4.71
C ALA A 68 16.62 12.78 3.62
N PHE A 69 15.29 12.88 3.57
CA PHE A 69 14.59 13.59 2.48
C PHE A 69 13.99 14.93 2.90
N GLY A 70 13.89 15.23 4.20
CA GLY A 70 13.38 16.51 4.72
C GLY A 70 11.88 16.68 4.61
N PHE A 71 11.11 15.58 4.48
CA PHE A 71 9.65 15.59 4.47
C PHE A 71 9.07 14.31 5.07
N ASP A 72 7.86 14.42 5.61
CA ASP A 72 7.15 13.28 6.22
C ASP A 72 6.83 12.19 5.19
N VAL A 73 7.15 10.96 5.53
CA VAL A 73 6.78 9.75 4.79
C VAL A 73 6.06 8.81 5.74
N VAL A 74 4.86 8.37 5.38
CA VAL A 74 4.13 7.35 6.16
C VAL A 74 4.43 5.98 5.58
N VAL A 75 4.71 5.02 6.45
CA VAL A 75 5.14 3.66 6.09
C VAL A 75 4.08 2.64 6.45
N PHE A 76 3.61 1.89 5.46
CA PHE A 76 2.67 0.78 5.63
C PHE A 76 3.40 -0.53 5.45
N LEU A 77 3.69 -1.24 6.55
CA LEU A 77 4.39 -2.51 6.51
C LEU A 77 3.45 -3.69 6.32
N ARG A 78 3.89 -4.61 5.47
CA ARG A 78 3.30 -5.95 5.33
C ARG A 78 4.42 -7.00 5.42
N THR A 79 4.20 -8.05 6.18
CA THR A 79 5.07 -9.23 6.15
C THR A 79 4.97 -9.92 4.80
N ALA A 80 5.92 -10.78 4.47
CA ALA A 80 5.86 -11.60 3.26
C ALA A 80 4.56 -12.41 3.17
N ALA A 81 4.08 -12.96 4.29
CA ALA A 81 2.81 -13.70 4.34
C ALA A 81 1.60 -12.80 4.06
N GLU A 82 1.54 -11.61 4.66
CA GLU A 82 0.48 -10.63 4.39
C GLU A 82 0.50 -10.15 2.94
N ALA A 83 1.68 -9.85 2.38
CA ALA A 83 1.80 -9.43 0.98
C ALA A 83 1.35 -10.53 0.01
N ARG A 84 1.69 -11.80 0.28
CA ARG A 84 1.17 -12.95 -0.49
C ARG A 84 -0.34 -13.09 -0.36
N ALA A 85 -0.88 -12.93 0.85
CA ALA A 85 -2.33 -12.99 1.07
C ALA A 85 -3.07 -11.90 0.28
N ILE A 86 -2.55 -10.67 0.27
CA ILE A 86 -3.10 -9.56 -0.53
C ILE A 86 -3.03 -9.90 -2.04
N ALA A 87 -1.91 -10.44 -2.51
CA ALA A 87 -1.74 -10.82 -3.91
C ALA A 87 -2.71 -11.92 -4.33
N ALA A 88 -2.95 -12.91 -3.47
CA ALA A 88 -3.84 -14.04 -3.74
C ALA A 88 -5.34 -13.72 -3.53
N HIS A 89 -5.67 -12.63 -2.85
CA HIS A 89 -7.06 -12.28 -2.56
C HIS A 89 -7.79 -11.81 -3.82
N GLU A 90 -8.94 -12.40 -4.10
CA GLU A 90 -9.83 -12.06 -5.21
C GLU A 90 -11.10 -11.37 -4.67
N PRO A 91 -11.09 -10.03 -4.49
CA PRO A 91 -12.22 -9.33 -3.86
C PRO A 91 -13.47 -9.29 -4.74
N PHE A 92 -13.30 -9.46 -6.06
CA PHE A 92 -14.39 -9.44 -7.04
C PHE A 92 -14.24 -10.58 -8.04
N PRO A 93 -15.36 -11.08 -8.61
CA PRO A 93 -15.30 -12.07 -9.68
C PRO A 93 -14.43 -11.60 -10.85
N ALA A 94 -13.59 -12.47 -11.38
CA ALA A 94 -12.66 -12.16 -12.48
C ALA A 94 -13.37 -11.49 -13.65
N LYS A 95 -14.57 -11.96 -14.01
CA LYS A 95 -15.39 -11.37 -15.09
C LYS A 95 -15.69 -9.88 -14.89
N LEU A 96 -15.87 -9.43 -13.64
CA LEU A 96 -16.09 -8.00 -13.34
C LEU A 96 -14.80 -7.21 -13.44
N VAL A 97 -13.69 -7.79 -12.98
CA VAL A 97 -12.35 -7.16 -13.07
C VAL A 97 -11.94 -7.01 -14.53
N ASP A 98 -12.11 -8.05 -15.34
CA ASP A 98 -11.75 -8.05 -16.76
C ASP A 98 -12.62 -7.12 -17.61
N ALA A 99 -13.89 -6.94 -17.21
CA ALA A 99 -14.83 -6.05 -17.89
C ALA A 99 -14.65 -4.57 -17.52
N SER A 100 -13.89 -4.25 -16.47
CA SER A 100 -13.66 -2.87 -16.05
C SER A 100 -12.53 -2.22 -16.86
N ASP A 101 -12.75 -1.01 -17.33
CA ASP A 101 -11.70 -0.16 -17.90
C ASP A 101 -10.73 0.36 -16.82
N GLY A 102 -11.12 0.29 -15.54
CA GLY A 102 -10.31 0.66 -14.38
C GLY A 102 -9.44 -0.49 -13.89
N LYS A 103 -8.30 -0.16 -13.30
CA LYS A 103 -7.44 -1.14 -12.66
C LYS A 103 -7.87 -1.35 -11.22
N LEU A 104 -7.99 -2.61 -10.80
CA LEU A 104 -8.23 -2.98 -9.41
C LEU A 104 -7.15 -2.38 -8.51
N GLN A 105 -7.59 -1.61 -7.52
CA GLN A 105 -6.75 -0.94 -6.54
C GLN A 105 -6.78 -1.66 -5.20
N VAL A 106 -5.69 -1.55 -4.45
CA VAL A 106 -5.62 -1.94 -3.04
C VAL A 106 -5.02 -0.80 -2.23
N ALA A 107 -5.77 -0.36 -1.24
CA ALA A 107 -5.32 0.63 -0.26
C ALA A 107 -4.83 -0.09 1.00
N MET A 108 -3.57 0.15 1.37
CA MET A 108 -2.98 -0.34 2.62
C MET A 108 -3.43 0.57 3.75
N LEU A 109 -4.11 0.03 4.74
CA LEU A 109 -4.60 0.75 5.91
C LEU A 109 -3.59 0.66 7.06
N ALA A 110 -3.54 1.72 7.89
CA ALA A 110 -2.70 1.75 9.07
C ALA A 110 -3.30 0.96 10.25
N LYS A 111 -4.64 0.87 10.29
CA LYS A 111 -5.40 0.19 11.34
C LYS A 111 -6.52 -0.64 10.75
N GLN A 112 -6.84 -1.74 11.42
CA GLN A 112 -8.01 -2.54 11.05
C GLN A 112 -9.29 -1.75 11.33
N PRO A 113 -10.16 -1.53 10.32
CA PRO A 113 -11.41 -0.82 10.52
C PRO A 113 -12.39 -1.65 11.37
N THR A 114 -13.17 -0.97 12.22
CA THR A 114 -14.28 -1.61 12.94
C THR A 114 -15.37 -2.07 11.97
N ALA A 115 -16.22 -3.00 12.41
CA ALA A 115 -17.37 -3.46 11.61
C ALA A 115 -18.28 -2.29 11.18
N SER A 116 -18.48 -1.29 12.05
CA SER A 116 -19.25 -0.09 11.75
C SER A 116 -18.60 0.75 10.64
N VAL A 117 -17.28 0.97 10.71
CA VAL A 117 -16.54 1.71 9.69
C VAL A 117 -16.58 0.97 8.36
N ARG A 118 -16.36 -0.36 8.36
CA ARG A 118 -16.47 -1.19 7.14
C ARG A 118 -17.83 -1.01 6.47
N LYS A 119 -18.92 -1.10 7.26
CA LYS A 119 -20.29 -0.90 6.75
C LYS A 119 -20.49 0.49 6.12
N GLN A 120 -20.01 1.54 6.78
CA GLN A 120 -20.12 2.91 6.26
C GLN A 120 -19.34 3.09 4.96
N VAL A 121 -18.12 2.56 4.87
CA VAL A 121 -17.30 2.64 3.67
C VAL A 121 -17.92 1.86 2.51
N LEU A 122 -18.38 0.64 2.76
CA LEU A 122 -19.03 -0.19 1.72
C LEU A 122 -20.30 0.48 1.18
N ALA A 123 -21.00 1.26 2.00
CA ALA A 123 -22.18 2.02 1.57
C ALA A 123 -21.84 3.20 0.63
N LEU A 124 -20.58 3.61 0.53
CA LEU A 124 -20.11 4.61 -0.45
C LEU A 124 -19.85 3.99 -1.84
N GLY A 125 -19.73 2.67 -1.89
CA GLY A 125 -19.55 1.94 -3.14
C GLY A 125 -20.82 1.95 -4.01
N THR A 126 -20.63 1.77 -5.30
CA THR A 126 -21.68 1.65 -6.32
C THR A 126 -21.39 0.46 -7.23
N ASP A 127 -22.27 0.22 -8.20
CA ASP A 127 -21.98 -0.78 -9.24
C ASP A 127 -20.82 -0.38 -10.17
N GLU A 128 -20.49 0.91 -10.21
CA GLU A 128 -19.38 1.46 -10.98
C GLU A 128 -18.09 1.58 -10.18
N ASP A 129 -18.20 1.77 -8.86
CA ASP A 129 -17.09 1.89 -7.93
C ASP A 129 -17.25 0.84 -6.80
N ARG A 130 -16.84 -0.40 -7.08
CA ARG A 130 -17.03 -1.52 -6.17
C ARG A 130 -15.96 -1.53 -5.08
N LEU A 131 -16.38 -1.77 -3.85
CA LEU A 131 -15.52 -1.82 -2.67
C LEU A 131 -15.62 -3.16 -1.97
N ASP A 132 -14.49 -3.66 -1.46
CA ASP A 132 -14.41 -4.80 -0.56
C ASP A 132 -13.25 -4.64 0.41
N PHE A 133 -13.30 -5.32 1.56
CA PHE A 133 -12.26 -5.27 2.57
C PHE A 133 -11.51 -6.60 2.72
N GLY A 134 -10.18 -6.49 2.85
CA GLY A 134 -9.36 -7.51 3.51
C GLY A 134 -9.25 -7.24 5.01
N ASP A 135 -8.17 -7.69 5.64
CA ASP A 135 -7.90 -7.41 7.06
C ASP A 135 -7.46 -5.96 7.29
N LEU A 136 -6.38 -5.56 6.65
CA LEU A 136 -5.79 -4.22 6.68
C LEU A 136 -5.80 -3.57 5.30
N GLU A 137 -6.66 -4.01 4.40
CA GLU A 137 -6.76 -3.54 3.03
C GLU A 137 -8.20 -3.17 2.68
N LEU A 138 -8.32 -2.14 1.86
CA LEU A 138 -9.54 -1.81 1.13
C LEU A 138 -9.27 -2.01 -0.35
N TYR A 139 -10.06 -2.85 -0.99
CA TYR A 139 -10.02 -3.07 -2.43
C TYR A 139 -11.05 -2.19 -3.12
N TRP A 140 -10.65 -1.58 -4.23
CA TRP A 140 -11.51 -0.74 -5.04
C TRP A 140 -11.35 -1.08 -6.51
N LEU A 141 -12.47 -1.44 -7.15
CA LEU A 141 -12.56 -1.62 -8.58
C LEU A 141 -13.32 -0.43 -9.19
N PRO A 142 -12.62 0.58 -9.74
CA PRO A 142 -13.27 1.66 -10.47
C PRO A 142 -13.74 1.18 -11.84
N SER A 143 -14.83 1.76 -12.36
CA SER A 143 -15.33 1.46 -13.71
C SER A 143 -14.49 2.05 -14.83
N GLY A 144 -13.63 3.03 -14.49
CA GLY A 144 -12.77 3.74 -15.44
C GLY A 144 -11.48 4.24 -14.79
N MET A 145 -10.90 5.31 -15.33
CA MET A 145 -9.71 5.90 -14.74
C MET A 145 -10.00 6.47 -13.33
N MET A 146 -9.08 6.32 -12.39
CA MET A 146 -9.23 6.83 -11.01
C MET A 146 -9.64 8.30 -10.94
N ARG A 147 -9.14 9.14 -11.85
CA ARG A 147 -9.47 10.58 -11.90
C ARG A 147 -10.92 10.86 -12.27
N ASP A 148 -11.56 9.92 -12.96
CA ASP A 148 -12.93 10.05 -13.49
C ASP A 148 -13.93 9.25 -12.63
N ALA A 149 -13.44 8.59 -11.57
CA ALA A 149 -14.25 7.77 -10.67
C ALA A 149 -15.19 8.61 -9.80
N GLY A 150 -16.40 8.10 -9.58
CA GLY A 150 -17.41 8.74 -8.75
C GLY A 150 -17.20 8.55 -7.24
N LEU A 151 -16.28 7.69 -6.82
CA LEU A 151 -16.02 7.41 -5.40
C LEU A 151 -15.38 8.61 -4.71
N ASP A 152 -15.99 9.07 -3.62
CA ASP A 152 -15.43 10.11 -2.76
C ASP A 152 -14.30 9.52 -1.88
N LEU A 153 -13.09 9.52 -2.42
CA LEU A 153 -11.89 9.02 -1.73
C LEU A 153 -11.59 9.78 -0.43
N LYS A 154 -11.97 11.07 -0.34
CA LYS A 154 -11.78 11.86 0.88
C LYS A 154 -12.73 11.41 1.99
N ALA A 155 -14.00 11.12 1.64
CA ALA A 155 -14.95 10.55 2.58
C ALA A 155 -14.50 9.19 3.08
N VAL A 156 -13.99 8.33 2.20
CA VAL A 156 -13.43 7.03 2.58
C VAL A 156 -12.23 7.21 3.51
N GLU A 157 -11.25 8.06 3.17
CA GLU A 157 -10.06 8.29 4.00
C GLU A 157 -10.42 8.87 5.37
N LYS A 158 -11.44 9.70 5.45
CA LYS A 158 -11.96 10.22 6.73
C LYS A 158 -12.47 9.12 7.66
N LEU A 159 -13.03 8.06 7.09
CA LEU A 159 -13.55 6.91 7.85
C LEU A 159 -12.46 5.91 8.25
N VAL A 160 -11.57 5.54 7.32
CA VAL A 160 -10.55 4.50 7.54
C VAL A 160 -9.22 5.05 8.06
N GLY A 161 -9.00 6.36 8.02
CA GLY A 161 -7.74 7.01 8.35
C GLY A 161 -6.75 7.01 7.18
N THR A 162 -5.51 7.34 7.49
CA THR A 162 -4.44 7.42 6.50
C THR A 162 -4.18 6.09 5.81
N TRP A 163 -4.04 6.12 4.51
CA TRP A 163 -3.77 4.98 3.64
C TRP A 163 -2.75 5.28 2.55
N THR A 164 -2.26 4.26 1.88
CA THR A 164 -1.56 4.39 0.60
C THR A 164 -2.10 3.39 -0.40
N MET A 165 -2.21 3.78 -1.66
CA MET A 165 -2.87 2.97 -2.69
C MET A 165 -1.88 2.45 -3.73
N ARG A 166 -2.09 1.23 -4.18
CA ARG A 166 -1.37 0.59 -5.30
C ARG A 166 -2.37 -0.10 -6.21
N THR A 167 -2.02 -0.28 -7.47
CA THR A 167 -2.76 -1.28 -8.28
C THR A 167 -2.49 -2.67 -7.68
N LYS A 168 -3.51 -3.52 -7.65
CA LYS A 168 -3.35 -4.89 -7.15
C LYS A 168 -2.27 -5.64 -7.94
N GLY A 169 -2.20 -5.48 -9.26
CA GLY A 169 -1.14 -6.05 -10.09
C GLY A 169 0.28 -5.62 -9.69
N THR A 170 0.47 -4.45 -9.08
CA THR A 170 1.77 -4.06 -8.52
C THR A 170 2.13 -4.93 -7.30
N VAL A 171 1.16 -5.23 -6.44
CA VAL A 171 1.38 -6.08 -5.25
C VAL A 171 1.59 -7.54 -5.67
N GLU A 172 0.86 -8.02 -6.66
CA GLU A 172 1.02 -9.36 -7.23
C GLU A 172 2.44 -9.57 -7.77
N LEU A 173 2.91 -8.68 -8.62
CA LEU A 173 4.26 -8.74 -9.19
C LEU A 173 5.36 -8.58 -8.13
N LEU A 174 5.12 -7.77 -7.09
CA LEU A 174 6.05 -7.66 -5.98
C LEU A 174 6.11 -8.97 -5.17
N ALA A 175 4.95 -9.56 -4.88
CA ALA A 175 4.87 -10.82 -4.14
C ALA A 175 5.51 -11.97 -4.93
N GLU A 176 5.23 -12.08 -6.22
CA GLU A 176 5.82 -13.08 -7.11
C GLU A 176 7.36 -12.96 -7.14
N LYS A 177 7.87 -11.74 -7.27
CA LYS A 177 9.31 -11.51 -7.42
C LYS A 177 10.11 -11.71 -6.13
N TYR A 178 9.55 -11.34 -4.98
CA TYR A 178 10.33 -11.26 -3.74
C TYR A 178 9.87 -12.18 -2.62
N PHE A 179 8.69 -12.79 -2.74
CA PHE A 179 8.09 -13.62 -1.69
C PHE A 179 7.63 -15.00 -2.19
N ALA A 180 8.02 -15.38 -3.41
CA ALA A 180 7.77 -16.73 -3.93
C ALA A 180 8.48 -17.81 -3.11
#